data_153be2205749d4c05d4989c5fc9d5fc9
#
_entry.id   153be2205749d4c05d4989c5fc9d5fc9
#
_cell.length_a   1.000
_cell.length_b   1.000
_cell.length_c   1.000
_cell.angle_alpha   90.00
_cell.angle_beta   90.00
_cell.angle_gamma   90.00
#
_symmetry.space_group_name_H-M   'P 1'
#
loop_
_entity.id
_entity.type
_entity.pdbx_description
1 polymer ?
#
loop_
_entity_poly.entity_id
_entity_poly.type
_entity_poly.pdbx_seq_one_letter_code
_entity_poly.pdbx_strand_id
1 'polypeptide(L)'
;MTSATTWRYTSGMFKTIIEPFKIKVVEPIRMTTPEERRAVLQQAHYNMFNIRAKDILIDLLTDSGTSAMSSEQWAAMMRGDNAYAGSNSFYRFEAAVKDLTGYAHIIPTHQGRAAERILFSSVCGKGQIVPNNTHFDTTRANIEATGAEAVDLVIPEGKQPQSRHPFKGNIDLNKLEALLKDAKPGQVPLCMLTVTNNSGGGQPVSMENLRQTGALCRRYGVPFFLDACRFAENAYFIKLRESGYQNKSAADIAREMFRLSDGCTMSAKKDGLVNIGGFLGMNNADWAQQARNLLVLTEGFPTYGGLAGRDLDAIAQGLQEVLEEDYLKYRLRSVEYLAERLDKIGYPIVQPPGGHAVYIDARALLLHIPPVRFPAQSLCSAIYEHGGIRTGEIGNAMFGRNVEGKEIPSDMDLVRIAIPRRAYTQSHIDYVVEVAEHVYKLRETLHGFRVIRQSPVLRHFTIEFEPV
;
A
#
# COMPACT_ATOMS: atom_id res chain seq x y z
N MET A 1 -21.65 -27.90 -1.88
CA MET A 1 -21.23 -27.58 -0.50
C MET A 1 -19.71 -27.53 -0.48
N THR A 2 -19.12 -26.41 -0.84
CA THR A 2 -17.66 -26.20 -0.80
C THR A 2 -17.33 -25.57 0.55
N SER A 3 -16.59 -26.30 1.37
CA SER A 3 -16.14 -25.87 2.69
C SER A 3 -15.36 -24.55 2.56
N ALA A 4 -15.81 -23.52 3.25
CA ALA A 4 -15.04 -22.31 3.46
C ALA A 4 -13.71 -22.71 4.13
N THR A 5 -12.62 -22.55 3.42
CA THR A 5 -11.27 -22.77 3.96
C THR A 5 -10.97 -21.64 4.94
N THR A 6 -11.45 -21.78 6.17
CA THR A 6 -10.98 -20.96 7.29
C THR A 6 -9.55 -21.39 7.58
N TRP A 7 -8.61 -20.55 7.25
CA TRP A 7 -7.20 -20.71 7.62
C TRP A 7 -7.12 -20.71 9.14
N ARG A 8 -6.90 -21.89 9.74
CA ARG A 8 -6.77 -22.04 11.18
C ARG A 8 -5.34 -21.67 11.57
N TYR A 9 -5.17 -20.57 12.28
CA TYR A 9 -3.98 -20.35 13.09
C TYR A 9 -3.90 -21.48 14.10
N THR A 10 -2.97 -22.41 13.89
CA THR A 10 -2.91 -23.66 14.64
C THR A 10 -2.31 -23.47 16.02
N SER A 11 -2.94 -24.11 16.99
CA SER A 11 -2.46 -24.61 18.28
C SER A 11 -2.10 -23.61 19.37
N GLY A 12 -3.13 -22.98 19.93
CA GLY A 12 -3.09 -22.52 21.31
C GLY A 12 -4.34 -23.03 22.03
N MET A 13 -4.28 -23.20 23.34
CA MET A 13 -5.41 -23.52 24.21
C MET A 13 -6.52 -22.44 24.06
N PHE A 14 -6.15 -21.22 23.66
CA PHE A 14 -7.03 -20.08 23.47
C PHE A 14 -7.16 -19.71 21.99
N LYS A 15 -8.35 -19.22 21.60
CA LYS A 15 -8.66 -18.81 20.22
C LYS A 15 -8.28 -17.36 19.93
N THR A 16 -8.21 -16.52 20.98
CA THR A 16 -7.92 -15.09 20.83
C THR A 16 -6.46 -14.89 20.48
N ILE A 17 -6.22 -14.14 19.41
CA ILE A 17 -4.90 -13.61 19.06
C ILE A 17 -4.81 -12.24 19.70
N ILE A 18 -3.92 -12.10 20.66
CA ILE A 18 -3.68 -10.83 21.37
C ILE A 18 -2.68 -9.97 20.62
N GLU A 19 -2.70 -8.68 20.90
CA GLU A 19 -1.67 -7.74 20.48
C GLU A 19 -0.33 -8.12 21.12
N PRO A 20 0.76 -8.31 20.34
CA PRO A 20 2.07 -8.67 20.91
C PRO A 20 2.85 -7.44 21.42
N PHE A 21 2.15 -6.41 21.92
CA PHE A 21 2.73 -5.17 22.43
C PHE A 21 1.87 -4.57 23.54
N LYS A 22 2.48 -3.62 24.29
CA LYS A 22 1.80 -2.77 25.29
C LYS A 22 1.88 -1.31 24.87
N ILE A 23 0.81 -0.56 25.05
CA ILE A 23 0.75 0.87 24.77
C ILE A 23 1.49 1.62 25.89
N LYS A 24 2.48 2.47 25.51
CA LYS A 24 3.25 3.31 26.44
C LYS A 24 3.05 4.81 26.22
N VAL A 25 2.70 5.21 24.99
CA VAL A 25 2.47 6.60 24.59
C VAL A 25 1.08 6.69 24.01
N VAL A 26 0.35 7.73 24.38
CA VAL A 26 -1.03 7.95 23.92
C VAL A 26 -1.17 9.34 23.29
N GLU A 27 -1.99 9.43 22.25
CA GLU A 27 -2.41 10.67 21.61
C GLU A 27 -3.90 10.85 21.86
N PRO A 28 -4.35 11.98 22.47
CA PRO A 28 -5.77 12.21 22.75
C PRO A 28 -6.59 12.36 21.47
N ILE A 29 -7.76 11.75 21.42
CA ILE A 29 -8.73 11.92 20.36
C ILE A 29 -9.74 12.99 20.78
N ARG A 30 -9.96 14.01 19.93
CA ARG A 30 -11.03 14.98 20.13
C ARG A 30 -12.36 14.36 19.68
N MET A 31 -13.29 14.21 20.61
CA MET A 31 -14.64 13.74 20.29
C MET A 31 -15.42 14.85 19.60
N THR A 32 -15.93 14.59 18.39
CA THR A 32 -16.71 15.52 17.59
C THR A 32 -18.16 15.09 17.45
N THR A 33 -19.07 16.07 17.26
CA THR A 33 -20.50 15.76 17.00
C THR A 33 -20.77 15.57 15.49
N PRO A 34 -21.89 14.95 15.10
CA PRO A 34 -22.28 14.85 13.68
C PRO A 34 -22.41 16.21 13.00
N GLU A 35 -22.92 17.23 13.70
CA GLU A 35 -23.09 18.61 13.20
C GLU A 35 -21.74 19.26 12.89
N GLU A 36 -20.77 19.13 13.80
CA GLU A 36 -19.39 19.59 13.57
C GLU A 36 -18.78 18.90 12.34
N ARG A 37 -18.92 17.57 12.23
CA ARG A 37 -18.38 16.79 11.11
C ARG A 37 -19.02 17.15 9.77
N ARG A 38 -20.33 17.43 9.75
CA ARG A 38 -21.02 17.92 8.55
C ARG A 38 -20.46 19.25 8.09
N ALA A 39 -20.23 20.18 9.00
CA ALA A 39 -19.62 21.47 8.70
C ALA A 39 -18.16 21.31 8.18
N VAL A 40 -17.39 20.39 8.76
CA VAL A 40 -16.03 20.05 8.30
C VAL A 40 -16.05 19.48 6.89
N LEU A 41 -16.97 18.55 6.57
CA LEU A 41 -17.12 18.00 5.22
C LEU A 41 -17.38 19.09 4.18
N GLN A 42 -18.30 20.00 4.47
CA GLN A 42 -18.61 21.13 3.59
C GLN A 42 -17.38 22.03 3.36
N GLN A 43 -16.65 22.37 4.43
CA GLN A 43 -15.40 23.16 4.35
C GLN A 43 -14.30 22.44 3.59
N ALA A 44 -14.24 21.12 3.68
CA ALA A 44 -13.29 20.28 2.96
C ALA A 44 -13.70 20.01 1.49
N HIS A 45 -14.82 20.57 1.03
CA HIS A 45 -15.44 20.24 -0.26
C HIS A 45 -15.56 18.73 -0.47
N TYR A 46 -15.94 18.02 0.59
CA TYR A 46 -16.09 16.56 0.65
C TYR A 46 -14.85 15.76 0.27
N ASN A 47 -13.66 16.38 0.20
CA ASN A 47 -12.42 15.66 -0.02
C ASN A 47 -11.80 15.22 1.32
N MET A 48 -11.66 13.90 1.51
CA MET A 48 -11.11 13.32 2.75
C MET A 48 -9.69 13.81 3.07
N PHE A 49 -8.89 14.18 2.06
CA PHE A 49 -7.53 14.70 2.24
C PHE A 49 -7.50 16.14 2.79
N ASN A 50 -8.59 16.89 2.67
CA ASN A 50 -8.69 18.28 3.18
C ASN A 50 -9.18 18.35 4.63
N ILE A 51 -9.60 17.23 5.23
CA ILE A 51 -10.04 17.18 6.62
C ILE A 51 -8.82 17.23 7.53
N ARG A 52 -8.81 18.16 8.47
CA ARG A 52 -7.71 18.33 9.44
C ARG A 52 -7.69 17.15 10.43
N ALA A 53 -6.49 16.67 10.80
CA ALA A 53 -6.32 15.55 11.73
C ALA A 53 -7.07 15.73 13.06
N LYS A 54 -7.11 16.95 13.60
CA LYS A 54 -7.83 17.28 14.84
C LYS A 54 -9.35 17.05 14.81
N ASP A 55 -9.93 16.92 13.61
CA ASP A 55 -11.37 16.74 13.41
C ASP A 55 -11.73 15.29 13.03
N ILE A 56 -10.78 14.35 13.22
CA ILE A 56 -10.92 12.93 12.91
C ILE A 56 -10.84 12.13 14.22
N LEU A 57 -11.82 11.23 14.43
CA LEU A 57 -11.79 10.32 15.58
C LEU A 57 -10.90 9.11 15.32
N ILE A 58 -11.13 8.44 14.18
CA ILE A 58 -10.38 7.26 13.76
C ILE A 58 -9.92 7.46 12.33
N ASP A 59 -8.61 7.47 12.11
CA ASP A 59 -8.01 7.73 10.80
C ASP A 59 -7.61 6.42 10.10
N LEU A 60 -8.42 5.99 9.16
CA LEU A 60 -8.22 4.79 8.34
C LEU A 60 -8.01 5.14 6.87
N LEU A 61 -7.58 6.38 6.58
CA LEU A 61 -7.26 6.85 5.23
C LEU A 61 -6.08 6.07 4.64
N THR A 62 -5.06 5.83 5.46
CA THR A 62 -3.81 5.20 5.03
C THR A 62 -3.08 4.51 6.19
N ASP A 63 -2.36 3.43 5.87
CA ASP A 63 -1.41 2.78 6.76
C ASP A 63 0.03 3.32 6.62
N SER A 64 0.22 4.35 5.78
CA SER A 64 1.55 4.90 5.45
C SER A 64 1.95 6.04 6.37
N GLY A 65 2.97 5.83 7.20
CA GLY A 65 3.50 6.85 8.11
C GLY A 65 2.63 7.11 9.35
N THR A 66 1.67 6.26 9.61
CA THR A 66 0.69 6.36 10.70
C THR A 66 0.90 5.29 11.79
N SER A 67 1.99 4.53 11.71
CA SER A 67 2.34 3.48 12.65
C SER A 67 2.82 4.06 13.98
N ALA A 68 2.49 3.38 15.10
CA ALA A 68 3.20 3.59 16.35
C ALA A 68 4.55 2.86 16.30
N MET A 69 5.62 3.55 16.68
CA MET A 69 6.96 2.99 16.78
C MET A 69 7.16 2.29 18.12
N SER A 70 8.00 1.24 18.13
CA SER A 70 8.37 0.50 19.32
C SER A 70 9.33 1.28 20.22
N SER A 71 9.48 0.81 21.49
CA SER A 71 10.53 1.33 22.38
C SER A 71 11.94 1.16 21.82
N GLU A 72 12.16 0.08 21.06
CA GLU A 72 13.47 -0.18 20.44
C GLU A 72 13.72 0.76 19.26
N GLN A 73 12.69 1.09 18.48
CA GLN A 73 12.81 2.12 17.43
C GLN A 73 13.10 3.50 18.05
N TRP A 74 12.43 3.89 19.14
CA TRP A 74 12.74 5.13 19.87
C TRP A 74 14.16 5.12 20.44
N ALA A 75 14.61 4.00 21.01
CA ALA A 75 16.00 3.85 21.47
C ALA A 75 17.00 3.95 20.32
N ALA A 76 16.69 3.36 19.16
CA ALA A 76 17.51 3.49 17.95
C ALA A 76 17.61 4.95 17.47
N MET A 77 16.49 5.68 17.48
CA MET A 77 16.48 7.12 17.14
C MET A 77 17.40 7.94 18.07
N MET A 78 17.41 7.63 19.37
CA MET A 78 18.29 8.31 20.33
C MET A 78 19.77 8.01 20.13
N ARG A 79 20.14 6.92 19.47
CA ARG A 79 21.53 6.57 19.09
C ARG A 79 21.93 7.16 17.74
N GLY A 80 20.98 7.70 16.99
CA GLY A 80 21.25 8.27 15.67
C GLY A 80 22.27 9.39 15.70
N ASP A 81 23.24 9.38 14.78
CA ASP A 81 24.24 10.41 14.64
C ASP A 81 23.89 11.46 13.57
N ASN A 82 24.48 12.65 13.66
CA ASN A 82 24.15 13.81 12.84
C ASN A 82 25.29 14.16 11.86
N ALA A 83 25.96 13.17 11.27
CA ALA A 83 26.99 13.42 10.28
C ALA A 83 26.38 13.72 8.90
N TYR A 84 26.85 14.78 8.22
CA TYR A 84 26.42 15.11 6.87
C TYR A 84 26.81 14.03 5.84
N ALA A 85 27.96 13.44 6.00
CA ALA A 85 28.47 12.38 5.13
C ALA A 85 29.05 11.23 5.97
N GLY A 86 28.74 9.99 5.57
CA GLY A 86 29.32 8.80 6.19
C GLY A 86 28.86 8.56 7.63
N SER A 87 27.58 8.85 7.95
CA SER A 87 27.02 8.61 9.29
C SER A 87 27.02 7.13 9.65
N ASN A 88 27.24 6.82 10.93
CA ASN A 88 27.14 5.45 11.43
C ASN A 88 25.70 4.91 11.28
N SER A 89 24.71 5.78 11.40
CA SER A 89 23.30 5.47 11.18
C SER A 89 23.06 4.95 9.77
N PHE A 90 23.68 5.54 8.75
CA PHE A 90 23.57 5.06 7.38
C PHE A 90 24.13 3.64 7.22
N TYR A 91 25.30 3.37 7.79
CA TYR A 91 25.91 2.03 7.66
C TYR A 91 25.10 0.96 8.41
N ARG A 92 24.47 1.29 9.55
CA ARG A 92 23.54 0.36 10.23
C ARG A 92 22.28 0.12 9.38
N PHE A 93 21.71 1.16 8.81
CA PHE A 93 20.59 1.06 7.88
C PHE A 93 20.96 0.24 6.65
N GLU A 94 22.08 0.57 5.98
CA GLU A 94 22.54 -0.16 4.79
C GLU A 94 22.76 -1.65 5.09
N ALA A 95 23.36 -1.98 6.22
CA ALA A 95 23.59 -3.35 6.65
C ALA A 95 22.26 -4.10 6.87
N ALA A 96 21.28 -3.48 7.53
CA ALA A 96 19.97 -4.08 7.75
C ALA A 96 19.21 -4.34 6.44
N VAL A 97 19.26 -3.37 5.50
CA VAL A 97 18.61 -3.54 4.20
C VAL A 97 19.32 -4.60 3.36
N LYS A 98 20.68 -4.64 3.36
CA LYS A 98 21.46 -5.66 2.64
C LYS A 98 21.23 -7.08 3.20
N ASP A 99 21.12 -7.23 4.52
CA ASP A 99 20.80 -8.54 5.13
C ASP A 99 19.44 -9.06 4.67
N LEU A 100 18.45 -8.15 4.58
CA LEU A 100 17.11 -8.49 4.15
C LEU A 100 17.05 -8.79 2.65
N THR A 101 17.64 -7.92 1.82
CA THR A 101 17.39 -7.92 0.37
C THR A 101 18.49 -8.61 -0.46
N GLY A 102 19.72 -8.57 0.02
CA GLY A 102 20.90 -9.04 -0.71
C GLY A 102 21.38 -8.11 -1.82
N TYR A 103 20.78 -6.93 -2.03
CA TYR A 103 21.16 -6.00 -3.08
C TYR A 103 22.52 -5.35 -2.80
N ALA A 104 23.30 -5.13 -3.87
CA ALA A 104 24.65 -4.54 -3.79
C ALA A 104 24.59 -3.05 -3.40
N HIS A 105 23.63 -2.31 -3.92
CA HIS A 105 23.53 -0.86 -3.77
C HIS A 105 22.22 -0.47 -3.09
N ILE A 106 22.33 0.28 -1.97
CA ILE A 106 21.21 0.82 -1.21
C ILE A 106 21.29 2.34 -1.26
N ILE A 107 20.17 2.98 -1.60
CA ILE A 107 20.01 4.43 -1.75
C ILE A 107 18.87 4.87 -0.87
N PRO A 108 19.12 5.56 0.26
CA PRO A 108 18.07 6.05 1.14
C PRO A 108 17.30 7.18 0.47
N THR A 109 16.02 7.31 0.78
CA THR A 109 15.15 8.40 0.35
C THR A 109 14.20 8.79 1.47
N HIS A 110 13.69 10.03 1.47
CA HIS A 110 12.77 10.44 2.53
C HIS A 110 11.41 9.71 2.49
N GLN A 111 11.06 9.09 1.36
CA GLN A 111 9.85 8.24 1.23
C GLN A 111 9.88 7.43 -0.07
N GLY A 112 8.94 6.46 -0.21
CA GLY A 112 8.90 5.56 -1.37
C GLY A 112 8.70 6.27 -2.72
N ARG A 113 7.81 7.29 -2.79
CA ARG A 113 7.61 8.03 -4.05
C ARG A 113 8.85 8.79 -4.53
N ALA A 114 9.78 9.12 -3.64
CA ALA A 114 11.08 9.68 -4.02
C ALA A 114 11.97 8.59 -4.63
N ALA A 115 11.98 7.38 -4.07
CA ALA A 115 12.66 6.23 -4.66
C ALA A 115 12.12 5.90 -6.05
N GLU A 116 10.78 5.91 -6.22
CA GLU A 116 10.11 5.74 -7.52
C GLU A 116 10.55 6.81 -8.53
N ARG A 117 10.48 8.09 -8.14
CA ARG A 117 10.90 9.21 -9.01
C ARG A 117 12.35 9.07 -9.44
N ILE A 118 13.26 8.75 -8.52
CA ILE A 118 14.68 8.59 -8.81
C ILE A 118 14.89 7.41 -9.77
N LEU A 119 14.28 6.26 -9.51
CA LEU A 119 14.39 5.09 -10.38
C LEU A 119 13.90 5.41 -11.79
N PHE A 120 12.64 5.82 -11.94
CA PHE A 120 12.05 6.01 -13.27
C PHE A 120 12.69 7.16 -14.04
N SER A 121 13.07 8.28 -13.38
CA SER A 121 13.78 9.36 -14.04
C SER A 121 15.19 8.96 -14.49
N SER A 122 15.79 7.93 -13.89
CA SER A 122 17.12 7.42 -14.28
C SER A 122 17.07 6.43 -15.43
N VAL A 123 15.95 5.66 -15.57
CA VAL A 123 15.94 4.50 -16.49
C VAL A 123 14.81 4.52 -17.52
N CYS A 124 13.80 5.37 -17.35
CA CYS A 124 12.65 5.46 -18.25
C CYS A 124 12.68 6.71 -19.12
N GLY A 125 12.05 6.62 -20.30
CA GLY A 125 11.90 7.72 -21.23
C GLY A 125 10.73 7.54 -22.20
N LYS A 126 10.56 8.51 -23.08
CA LYS A 126 9.43 8.57 -24.02
C LYS A 126 9.33 7.32 -24.91
N GLY A 127 8.11 6.74 -24.98
CA GLY A 127 7.80 5.60 -25.81
C GLY A 127 8.18 4.25 -25.20
N GLN A 128 8.70 4.23 -23.97
CA GLN A 128 8.96 3.01 -23.21
C GLN A 128 7.71 2.58 -22.43
N ILE A 129 7.69 1.32 -22.02
CA ILE A 129 6.57 0.68 -21.32
C ILE A 129 7.09 0.04 -20.05
N VAL A 130 6.43 0.27 -18.92
CA VAL A 130 6.71 -0.39 -17.65
C VAL A 130 5.52 -1.29 -17.27
N PRO A 131 5.61 -2.62 -17.44
CA PRO A 131 4.59 -3.55 -16.97
C PRO A 131 4.67 -3.76 -15.46
N ASN A 132 3.49 -3.94 -14.84
CA ASN A 132 3.34 -4.31 -13.43
C ASN A 132 2.07 -5.16 -13.27
N ASN A 133 1.87 -5.80 -12.11
CA ASN A 133 0.55 -6.34 -11.78
C ASN A 133 -0.49 -5.23 -11.72
N THR A 134 -0.30 -4.21 -10.86
CA THR A 134 -1.08 -2.96 -10.88
C THR A 134 -0.24 -1.84 -10.30
N HIS A 135 -0.10 -0.74 -11.01
CA HIS A 135 0.60 0.43 -10.51
C HIS A 135 -0.25 1.15 -9.46
N PHE A 136 0.40 1.60 -8.41
CA PHE A 136 -0.20 2.58 -7.51
C PHE A 136 -0.17 3.97 -8.16
N ASP A 137 -0.96 4.92 -7.65
CA ASP A 137 -1.13 6.26 -8.22
C ASP A 137 0.20 7.00 -8.45
N THR A 138 1.06 7.05 -7.42
CA THR A 138 2.36 7.74 -7.50
C THR A 138 3.35 7.00 -8.39
N THR A 139 3.32 5.67 -8.40
CA THR A 139 4.16 4.84 -9.28
C THR A 139 3.82 5.12 -10.74
N ARG A 140 2.52 5.07 -11.10
CA ARG A 140 2.03 5.43 -12.43
C ARG A 140 2.42 6.85 -12.82
N ALA A 141 2.15 7.82 -11.94
CA ALA A 141 2.45 9.23 -12.21
C ALA A 141 3.95 9.48 -12.43
N ASN A 142 4.83 8.82 -11.67
CA ASN A 142 6.28 8.94 -11.85
C ASN A 142 6.77 8.31 -13.16
N ILE A 143 6.18 7.19 -13.60
CA ILE A 143 6.47 6.57 -14.90
C ILE A 143 6.00 7.50 -16.03
N GLU A 144 4.75 7.93 -16.02
CA GLU A 144 4.15 8.76 -17.05
C GLU A 144 4.80 10.15 -17.15
N ALA A 145 5.32 10.69 -16.05
CA ALA A 145 6.09 11.94 -16.03
C ALA A 145 7.41 11.85 -16.86
N THR A 146 7.94 10.65 -17.13
CA THR A 146 9.10 10.44 -18.01
C THR A 146 8.71 10.33 -19.49
N GLY A 147 7.41 10.27 -19.81
CA GLY A 147 6.88 9.98 -21.14
C GLY A 147 6.77 8.48 -21.44
N ALA A 148 7.04 7.61 -20.49
CA ALA A 148 6.78 6.17 -20.57
C ALA A 148 5.33 5.85 -20.23
N GLU A 149 4.89 4.64 -20.60
CA GLU A 149 3.55 4.11 -20.34
C GLU A 149 3.58 3.10 -19.20
N ALA A 150 2.66 3.24 -18.22
CA ALA A 150 2.46 2.28 -17.14
C ALA A 150 1.34 1.29 -17.52
N VAL A 151 1.68 0.00 -17.67
CA VAL A 151 0.75 -1.05 -18.14
C VAL A 151 0.45 -2.04 -17.02
N ASP A 152 -0.83 -2.18 -16.66
CA ASP A 152 -1.30 -3.08 -15.62
C ASP A 152 -1.69 -4.44 -16.19
N LEU A 153 -1.08 -5.50 -15.65
CA LEU A 153 -1.20 -6.88 -16.12
C LEU A 153 -1.63 -7.84 -15.00
N VAL A 154 -2.43 -7.38 -14.03
CA VAL A 154 -2.96 -8.25 -12.99
C VAL A 154 -3.83 -9.36 -13.59
N ILE A 155 -3.87 -10.55 -12.95
CA ILE A 155 -4.76 -11.64 -13.34
C ILE A 155 -6.23 -11.22 -13.31
N PRO A 156 -7.12 -11.83 -14.10
CA PRO A 156 -8.55 -11.45 -14.15
C PRO A 156 -9.25 -11.44 -12.80
N GLU A 157 -8.91 -12.38 -11.90
CA GLU A 157 -9.46 -12.46 -10.54
C GLU A 157 -9.09 -11.24 -9.69
N GLY A 158 -7.97 -10.57 -9.99
CA GLY A 158 -7.54 -9.34 -9.32
C GLY A 158 -8.48 -8.15 -9.55
N LYS A 159 -9.28 -8.17 -10.61
CA LYS A 159 -10.30 -7.16 -10.95
C LYS A 159 -11.72 -7.56 -10.52
N GLN A 160 -11.88 -8.70 -9.86
CA GLN A 160 -13.17 -9.24 -9.41
C GLN A 160 -13.24 -9.22 -7.88
N PRO A 161 -13.86 -8.22 -7.25
CA PRO A 161 -13.88 -8.08 -5.79
C PRO A 161 -14.33 -9.35 -5.06
N GLN A 162 -15.36 -10.04 -5.54
CA GLN A 162 -15.95 -11.23 -4.89
C GLN A 162 -15.24 -12.56 -5.21
N SER A 163 -14.28 -12.57 -6.14
CA SER A 163 -13.51 -13.78 -6.47
C SER A 163 -12.62 -14.20 -5.29
N ARG A 164 -12.66 -15.48 -4.92
CA ARG A 164 -11.90 -16.04 -3.79
C ARG A 164 -10.60 -16.72 -4.24
N HIS A 165 -9.79 -16.04 -5.03
CA HIS A 165 -8.47 -16.54 -5.41
C HIS A 165 -7.44 -16.20 -4.31
N PRO A 166 -6.54 -17.14 -3.90
CA PRO A 166 -5.62 -16.93 -2.78
C PRO A 166 -4.58 -15.84 -3.02
N PHE A 167 -4.22 -15.58 -4.28
CA PHE A 167 -3.17 -14.64 -4.69
C PHE A 167 -3.65 -13.74 -5.83
N LYS A 168 -4.64 -12.90 -5.57
CA LYS A 168 -5.22 -11.99 -6.56
C LYS A 168 -4.27 -10.87 -7.01
N GLY A 169 -3.15 -10.69 -6.30
CA GLY A 169 -2.09 -9.77 -6.69
C GLY A 169 -1.16 -10.30 -7.79
N ASN A 170 -1.29 -11.55 -8.22
CA ASN A 170 -0.43 -12.13 -9.25
C ASN A 170 -0.49 -11.35 -10.56
N ILE A 171 0.66 -11.25 -11.25
CA ILE A 171 0.71 -10.77 -12.64
C ILE A 171 0.29 -11.89 -13.59
N ASP A 172 -0.44 -11.52 -14.67
CA ASP A 172 -0.81 -12.41 -15.75
C ASP A 172 0.42 -12.68 -16.64
N LEU A 173 1.02 -13.84 -16.46
CA LEU A 173 2.25 -14.23 -17.12
C LEU A 173 2.10 -14.35 -18.64
N ASN A 174 0.91 -14.73 -19.14
CA ASN A 174 0.67 -14.84 -20.57
C ASN A 174 0.65 -13.44 -21.21
N LYS A 175 0.00 -12.47 -20.56
CA LYS A 175 0.00 -11.08 -21.03
C LYS A 175 1.40 -10.45 -20.92
N LEU A 176 2.13 -10.74 -19.85
CA LEU A 176 3.51 -10.27 -19.69
C LEU A 176 4.40 -10.84 -20.79
N GLU A 177 4.34 -12.15 -21.06
CA GLU A 177 5.13 -12.78 -22.12
C GLU A 177 4.80 -12.23 -23.50
N ALA A 178 3.52 -12.04 -23.82
CA ALA A 178 3.10 -11.41 -25.08
C ALA A 178 3.68 -10.00 -25.22
N LEU A 179 3.56 -9.16 -24.18
CA LEU A 179 4.13 -7.81 -24.17
C LEU A 179 5.65 -7.83 -24.38
N LEU A 180 6.38 -8.67 -23.66
CA LEU A 180 7.85 -8.76 -23.77
C LEU A 180 8.31 -9.29 -25.13
N LYS A 181 7.55 -10.21 -25.74
CA LYS A 181 7.83 -10.77 -27.07
C LYS A 181 7.64 -9.74 -28.18
N ASP A 182 6.61 -8.90 -28.06
CA ASP A 182 6.26 -7.91 -29.08
C ASP A 182 7.06 -6.59 -28.92
N ALA A 183 7.70 -6.39 -27.75
CA ALA A 183 8.47 -5.19 -27.45
C ALA A 183 9.75 -5.10 -28.29
N LYS A 184 10.07 -3.90 -28.75
CA LYS A 184 11.35 -3.60 -29.39
C LYS A 184 12.50 -3.62 -28.35
N PRO A 185 13.74 -3.88 -28.76
CA PRO A 185 14.90 -3.78 -27.86
C PRO A 185 14.93 -2.43 -27.11
N GLY A 186 15.00 -2.47 -25.78
CA GLY A 186 15.01 -1.30 -24.91
C GLY A 186 13.64 -0.61 -24.71
N GLN A 187 12.56 -1.11 -25.29
CA GLN A 187 11.23 -0.55 -25.10
C GLN A 187 10.67 -0.83 -23.70
N VAL A 188 11.05 -1.94 -23.06
CA VAL A 188 10.71 -2.27 -21.67
C VAL A 188 11.98 -2.14 -20.84
N PRO A 189 12.21 -0.98 -20.19
CA PRO A 189 13.43 -0.75 -19.40
C PRO A 189 13.48 -1.63 -18.14
N LEU A 190 12.33 -1.90 -17.53
CA LEU A 190 12.17 -2.80 -16.40
C LEU A 190 10.72 -3.28 -16.30
N CYS A 191 10.53 -4.41 -15.61
CA CYS A 191 9.23 -4.92 -15.17
C CYS A 191 9.12 -4.76 -13.65
N MET A 192 7.97 -4.32 -13.15
CA MET A 192 7.69 -4.23 -11.72
C MET A 192 6.70 -5.30 -11.26
N LEU A 193 6.70 -5.57 -9.96
CA LEU A 193 5.68 -6.36 -9.29
C LEU A 193 5.43 -5.78 -7.88
N THR A 194 4.22 -5.32 -7.63
CA THR A 194 3.82 -4.71 -6.36
C THR A 194 3.38 -5.75 -5.35
N VAL A 195 4.04 -5.80 -4.19
CA VAL A 195 3.78 -6.76 -3.09
C VAL A 195 3.57 -6.01 -1.75
N THR A 196 2.33 -6.04 -1.16
CA THR A 196 1.08 -6.57 -1.72
C THR A 196 0.45 -5.57 -2.70
N ASN A 197 -0.38 -6.05 -3.63
CA ASN A 197 -1.06 -5.20 -4.61
C ASN A 197 -2.12 -4.30 -3.94
N ASN A 198 -1.76 -3.05 -3.65
CA ASN A 198 -2.61 -2.09 -2.95
C ASN A 198 -3.87 -1.72 -3.75
N SER A 199 -3.75 -1.36 -5.02
CA SER A 199 -4.86 -0.95 -5.88
C SER A 199 -5.87 -2.08 -6.12
N GLY A 200 -5.43 -3.33 -6.04
CA GLY A 200 -6.26 -4.53 -6.17
C GLY A 200 -6.86 -5.05 -4.86
N GLY A 201 -6.86 -4.26 -3.78
CA GLY A 201 -7.43 -4.69 -2.50
C GLY A 201 -6.41 -5.22 -1.48
N GLY A 202 -5.15 -4.81 -1.58
CA GLY A 202 -4.08 -5.27 -0.68
C GLY A 202 -3.72 -6.75 -0.86
N GLN A 203 -3.91 -7.27 -2.08
CA GLN A 203 -3.86 -8.69 -2.39
C GLN A 203 -2.42 -9.20 -2.56
N PRO A 204 -2.08 -10.38 -2.01
CA PRO A 204 -0.74 -10.93 -2.09
C PRO A 204 -0.43 -11.51 -3.48
N VAL A 205 0.89 -11.62 -3.72
CA VAL A 205 1.51 -12.31 -4.86
C VAL A 205 2.14 -13.61 -4.35
N SER A 206 1.95 -14.73 -5.08
CA SER A 206 2.54 -16.02 -4.74
C SER A 206 4.04 -16.05 -5.05
N MET A 207 4.80 -16.88 -4.34
CA MET A 207 6.22 -17.11 -4.64
C MET A 207 6.42 -17.70 -6.02
N GLU A 208 5.52 -18.60 -6.44
CA GLU A 208 5.57 -19.18 -7.79
C GLU A 208 5.42 -18.12 -8.88
N ASN A 209 4.48 -17.15 -8.70
CA ASN A 209 4.33 -16.04 -9.65
C ASN A 209 5.56 -15.13 -9.67
N LEU A 210 6.18 -14.87 -8.50
CA LEU A 210 7.45 -14.14 -8.41
C LEU A 210 8.57 -14.85 -9.19
N ARG A 211 8.73 -16.16 -9.02
CA ARG A 211 9.75 -16.95 -9.73
C ARG A 211 9.54 -16.94 -11.24
N GLN A 212 8.31 -17.17 -11.68
CA GLN A 212 7.98 -17.21 -13.11
C GLN A 212 8.14 -15.83 -13.73
N THR A 213 7.74 -14.75 -13.05
CA THR A 213 7.97 -13.38 -13.51
C THR A 213 9.46 -13.08 -13.68
N GLY A 214 10.28 -13.38 -12.65
CA GLY A 214 11.73 -13.17 -12.73
C GLY A 214 12.40 -14.04 -13.81
N ALA A 215 11.95 -15.29 -14.01
CA ALA A 215 12.47 -16.15 -15.06
C ALA A 215 12.11 -15.63 -16.46
N LEU A 216 10.88 -15.11 -16.62
CA LEU A 216 10.40 -14.55 -17.87
C LEU A 216 11.17 -13.25 -18.20
N CYS A 217 11.32 -12.36 -17.25
CA CYS A 217 12.09 -11.12 -17.42
C CYS A 217 13.55 -11.41 -17.81
N ARG A 218 14.22 -12.35 -17.14
CA ARG A 218 15.59 -12.79 -17.51
C ARG A 218 15.66 -13.34 -18.93
N ARG A 219 14.68 -14.13 -19.40
CA ARG A 219 14.64 -14.67 -20.77
C ARG A 219 14.65 -13.56 -21.82
N TYR A 220 13.97 -12.45 -21.54
CA TYR A 220 13.88 -11.31 -22.45
C TYR A 220 14.90 -10.20 -22.16
N GLY A 221 15.80 -10.38 -21.19
CA GLY A 221 16.83 -9.40 -20.83
C GLY A 221 16.27 -8.14 -20.17
N VAL A 222 15.11 -8.22 -19.52
CA VAL A 222 14.44 -7.12 -18.83
C VAL A 222 14.70 -7.21 -17.33
N PRO A 223 15.22 -6.17 -16.67
CA PRO A 223 15.36 -6.12 -15.22
C PRO A 223 14.03 -6.25 -14.49
N PHE A 224 14.00 -7.02 -13.39
CA PHE A 224 12.81 -7.27 -12.58
C PHE A 224 12.93 -6.57 -11.22
N PHE A 225 11.98 -5.69 -10.91
CA PHE A 225 11.95 -4.89 -9.68
C PHE A 225 10.69 -5.16 -8.86
N LEU A 226 10.80 -5.07 -7.53
CA LEU A 226 9.67 -5.12 -6.62
C LEU A 226 9.29 -3.70 -6.16
N ASP A 227 8.01 -3.39 -6.16
CA ASP A 227 7.47 -2.40 -5.20
C ASP A 227 7.22 -3.15 -3.90
N ALA A 228 8.16 -3.02 -2.96
CA ALA A 228 8.25 -3.87 -1.79
C ALA A 228 7.62 -3.25 -0.53
N CYS A 229 6.73 -2.28 -0.68
CA CYS A 229 6.18 -1.51 0.44
C CYS A 229 5.55 -2.37 1.54
N ARG A 230 4.98 -3.56 1.20
CA ARG A 230 4.36 -4.49 2.15
C ARG A 230 4.88 -5.92 1.96
N PHE A 231 6.19 -6.04 1.84
CA PHE A 231 6.88 -7.30 1.61
C PHE A 231 6.67 -8.32 2.73
N ALA A 232 6.62 -7.87 3.99
CA ALA A 232 6.47 -8.75 5.14
C ALA A 232 5.06 -9.34 5.23
N GLU A 233 4.03 -8.52 4.97
CA GLU A 233 2.65 -9.00 4.83
C GLU A 233 2.55 -10.02 3.69
N ASN A 234 3.18 -9.77 2.54
CA ASN A 234 3.19 -10.68 1.40
C ASN A 234 3.90 -12.01 1.73
N ALA A 235 5.06 -11.95 2.38
CA ALA A 235 5.81 -13.13 2.81
C ALA A 235 4.98 -14.00 3.78
N TYR A 236 4.24 -13.37 4.69
CA TYR A 236 3.40 -14.11 5.63
C TYR A 236 2.18 -14.73 4.95
N PHE A 237 1.58 -14.09 3.95
CA PHE A 237 0.55 -14.70 3.11
C PHE A 237 1.09 -15.92 2.33
N ILE A 238 2.29 -15.85 1.79
CA ILE A 238 2.94 -17.01 1.15
C ILE A 238 3.07 -18.14 2.16
N LYS A 239 3.57 -17.89 3.38
CA LYS A 239 3.63 -18.89 4.45
C LYS A 239 2.29 -19.53 4.73
N LEU A 240 1.21 -18.76 4.78
CA LEU A 240 -0.13 -19.25 5.13
C LEU A 240 -0.82 -19.99 3.98
N ARG A 241 -0.59 -19.58 2.72
CA ARG A 241 -1.44 -19.97 1.59
C ARG A 241 -0.74 -20.82 0.53
N GLU A 242 0.59 -20.79 0.45
CA GLU A 242 1.34 -21.49 -0.59
C GLU A 242 1.96 -22.78 -0.07
N SER A 243 1.76 -23.88 -0.80
CA SER A 243 2.28 -25.19 -0.41
C SER A 243 3.81 -25.20 -0.36
N GLY A 244 4.37 -25.82 0.67
CA GLY A 244 5.82 -25.92 0.90
C GLY A 244 6.45 -24.77 1.68
N TYR A 245 5.67 -23.73 2.06
CA TYR A 245 6.17 -22.57 2.80
C TYR A 245 5.80 -22.55 4.29
N GLN A 246 4.92 -23.41 4.74
CA GLN A 246 4.36 -23.41 6.11
C GLN A 246 5.45 -23.52 7.20
N ASN A 247 6.55 -24.21 6.92
CA ASN A 247 7.64 -24.44 7.87
C ASN A 247 8.82 -23.44 7.73
N LYS A 248 8.76 -22.52 6.75
CA LYS A 248 9.76 -21.45 6.60
C LYS A 248 9.38 -20.25 7.47
N SER A 249 10.38 -19.52 7.97
CA SER A 249 10.11 -18.25 8.64
C SER A 249 9.67 -17.17 7.63
N ALA A 250 8.88 -16.18 8.10
CA ALA A 250 8.51 -15.03 7.27
C ALA A 250 9.75 -14.28 6.74
N ALA A 251 10.82 -14.21 7.54
CA ALA A 251 12.10 -13.63 7.17
C ALA A 251 12.77 -14.38 6.00
N ASP A 252 12.80 -15.73 6.04
CA ASP A 252 13.40 -16.50 4.96
C ASP A 252 12.59 -16.39 3.66
N ILE A 253 11.26 -16.34 3.78
CA ILE A 253 10.38 -16.14 2.63
C ILE A 253 10.61 -14.73 2.02
N ALA A 254 10.71 -13.70 2.84
CA ALA A 254 11.01 -12.35 2.39
C ALA A 254 12.35 -12.26 1.66
N ARG A 255 13.40 -12.85 2.25
CA ARG A 255 14.72 -12.94 1.60
C ARG A 255 14.66 -13.68 0.26
N GLU A 256 13.86 -14.76 0.18
CA GLU A 256 13.67 -15.48 -1.09
C GLU A 256 12.98 -14.62 -2.14
N MET A 257 11.96 -13.82 -1.77
CA MET A 257 11.29 -12.87 -2.67
C MET A 257 12.30 -11.86 -3.26
N PHE A 258 13.10 -11.21 -2.42
CA PHE A 258 14.09 -10.22 -2.87
C PHE A 258 15.17 -10.81 -3.79
N ARG A 259 15.64 -12.04 -3.53
CA ARG A 259 16.65 -12.73 -4.37
C ARG A 259 16.17 -13.06 -5.78
N LEU A 260 14.86 -13.04 -6.02
CA LEU A 260 14.29 -13.29 -7.35
C LEU A 260 14.29 -12.05 -8.24
N SER A 261 14.60 -10.88 -7.69
CA SER A 261 14.55 -9.59 -8.37
C SER A 261 15.91 -8.87 -8.43
N ASP A 262 16.04 -7.93 -9.35
CA ASP A 262 17.26 -7.14 -9.58
C ASP A 262 17.31 -5.87 -8.74
N GLY A 263 16.16 -5.49 -8.15
CA GLY A 263 16.03 -4.33 -7.28
C GLY A 263 14.64 -4.14 -6.72
N CYS A 264 14.48 -3.12 -5.89
CA CYS A 264 13.18 -2.72 -5.36
C CYS A 264 13.09 -1.22 -5.05
N THR A 265 11.88 -0.69 -5.08
CA THR A 265 11.51 0.54 -4.39
C THR A 265 10.80 0.18 -3.08
N MET A 266 11.05 0.94 -2.02
CA MET A 266 10.46 0.70 -0.71
C MET A 266 10.04 2.00 -0.05
N SER A 267 8.76 2.08 0.35
CA SER A 267 8.33 3.06 1.33
C SER A 267 8.39 2.44 2.72
N ALA A 268 9.38 2.83 3.51
CA ALA A 268 9.54 2.35 4.88
C ALA A 268 8.41 2.80 5.82
N LYS A 269 7.61 3.76 5.39
CA LYS A 269 6.40 4.24 6.09
C LYS A 269 5.32 3.16 6.25
N LYS A 270 5.51 1.97 5.74
CA LYS A 270 4.64 0.79 5.84
C LYS A 270 5.36 -0.32 6.61
N ASP A 271 5.95 -1.28 5.94
CA ASP A 271 6.66 -2.40 6.61
C ASP A 271 8.00 -2.01 7.24
N GLY A 272 8.51 -0.79 7.05
CA GLY A 272 9.59 -0.26 7.88
C GLY A 272 9.13 0.23 9.26
N LEU A 273 7.82 0.24 9.54
CA LEU A 273 7.20 0.62 10.82
C LEU A 273 7.57 2.05 11.30
N VAL A 274 7.88 2.96 10.37
CA VAL A 274 8.30 4.34 10.66
C VAL A 274 7.34 5.37 10.08
N ASN A 275 7.47 6.63 10.55
CA ASN A 275 6.63 7.74 10.11
C ASN A 275 7.19 8.44 8.86
N ILE A 276 8.49 8.29 8.58
CA ILE A 276 9.18 8.86 7.42
C ILE A 276 10.22 7.85 6.91
N GLY A 277 10.56 7.91 5.61
CA GLY A 277 11.65 7.15 5.04
C GLY A 277 11.25 6.18 3.93
N GLY A 278 12.26 5.79 3.17
CA GLY A 278 12.20 4.83 2.09
C GLY A 278 13.59 4.53 1.55
N PHE A 279 13.67 3.67 0.57
CA PHE A 279 14.91 3.39 -0.14
C PHE A 279 14.66 2.82 -1.52
N LEU A 280 15.69 2.92 -2.34
CA LEU A 280 15.84 2.23 -3.60
C LEU A 280 17.00 1.24 -3.45
N GLY A 281 16.78 -0.05 -3.69
CA GLY A 281 17.78 -1.10 -3.67
C GLY A 281 17.97 -1.69 -5.07
N MET A 282 19.22 -1.99 -5.49
CA MET A 282 19.50 -2.60 -6.79
C MET A 282 20.88 -3.23 -6.90
N ASN A 283 21.04 -4.09 -7.92
CA ASN A 283 22.32 -4.73 -8.23
C ASN A 283 23.10 -4.04 -9.36
N ASN A 284 22.43 -3.28 -10.23
CA ASN A 284 23.07 -2.60 -11.36
C ASN A 284 23.84 -1.35 -10.88
N ALA A 285 25.17 -1.37 -11.03
CA ALA A 285 26.05 -0.31 -10.56
C ALA A 285 25.88 1.01 -11.33
N ASP A 286 25.63 0.94 -12.65
CA ASP A 286 25.46 2.13 -13.49
C ASP A 286 24.17 2.86 -13.13
N TRP A 287 23.08 2.11 -12.96
CA TRP A 287 21.81 2.67 -12.50
C TRP A 287 21.91 3.23 -11.08
N ALA A 288 22.62 2.54 -10.21
CA ALA A 288 22.85 3.02 -8.85
C ALA A 288 23.64 4.34 -8.84
N GLN A 289 24.63 4.50 -9.74
CA GLN A 289 25.36 5.76 -9.86
C GLN A 289 24.48 6.89 -10.39
N GLN A 290 23.68 6.64 -11.42
CA GLN A 290 22.72 7.62 -11.95
C GLN A 290 21.71 8.03 -10.88
N ALA A 291 21.18 7.05 -10.14
CA ALA A 291 20.24 7.29 -9.04
C ALA A 291 20.87 8.15 -7.92
N ARG A 292 22.14 7.90 -7.54
CA ARG A 292 22.86 8.74 -6.57
C ARG A 292 23.07 10.17 -7.06
N ASN A 293 23.38 10.35 -8.34
CA ASN A 293 23.53 11.69 -8.92
C ASN A 293 22.20 12.48 -8.82
N LEU A 294 21.08 11.83 -9.15
CA LEU A 294 19.77 12.46 -9.06
C LEU A 294 19.35 12.68 -7.59
N LEU A 295 19.70 11.76 -6.69
CA LEU A 295 19.44 11.88 -5.25
C LEU A 295 20.09 13.14 -4.68
N VAL A 296 21.36 13.43 -5.05
CA VAL A 296 22.07 14.64 -4.59
C VAL A 296 21.33 15.92 -5.00
N LEU A 297 20.71 15.92 -6.17
CA LEU A 297 19.96 17.08 -6.68
C LEU A 297 18.57 17.24 -6.03
N THR A 298 17.95 16.14 -5.59
CA THR A 298 16.53 16.15 -5.21
C THR A 298 16.27 15.88 -3.73
N GLU A 299 17.11 15.08 -3.07
CA GLU A 299 16.89 14.62 -1.71
C GLU A 299 18.02 15.03 -0.75
N GLY A 300 19.27 14.84 -1.15
CA GLY A 300 20.43 15.11 -0.36
C GLY A 300 21.58 14.13 -0.61
N PHE A 301 22.58 14.14 0.27
CA PHE A 301 23.79 13.33 0.09
C PHE A 301 23.49 11.81 0.20
N PRO A 302 24.21 10.94 -0.53
CA PRO A 302 23.90 9.50 -0.62
C PRO A 302 23.88 8.73 0.70
N THR A 303 24.50 9.25 1.75
CA THR A 303 24.52 8.60 3.07
C THR A 303 23.43 9.12 4.04
N TYR A 304 22.44 9.91 3.56
CA TYR A 304 21.25 10.23 4.34
C TYR A 304 19.96 10.35 3.50
N GLY A 305 20.04 10.73 2.19
CA GLY A 305 18.89 10.72 1.29
C GLY A 305 17.69 11.53 1.76
N GLY A 306 17.91 12.72 2.33
CA GLY A 306 16.85 13.58 2.86
C GLY A 306 16.30 13.18 4.24
N LEU A 307 16.97 12.23 4.93
CA LEU A 307 16.62 11.75 6.27
C LEU A 307 17.63 12.22 7.31
N ALA A 308 17.24 12.34 8.56
CA ALA A 308 18.17 12.44 9.67
C ALA A 308 18.73 11.04 10.03
N GLY A 309 19.90 10.97 10.65
CA GLY A 309 20.49 9.71 11.10
C GLY A 309 19.55 8.89 11.98
N ARG A 310 18.81 9.57 12.88
CA ARG A 310 17.77 8.93 13.72
C ARG A 310 16.69 8.20 12.92
N ASP A 311 16.30 8.74 11.77
CA ASP A 311 15.25 8.11 10.93
C ASP A 311 15.79 6.84 10.25
N LEU A 312 17.08 6.85 9.84
CA LEU A 312 17.75 5.68 9.28
C LEU A 312 17.86 4.54 10.30
N ASP A 313 18.20 4.87 11.56
CA ASP A 313 18.25 3.87 12.64
C ASP A 313 16.87 3.33 12.98
N ALA A 314 15.84 4.16 12.97
CA ALA A 314 14.46 3.72 13.19
C ALA A 314 13.99 2.76 12.08
N ILE A 315 14.36 3.00 10.82
CA ILE A 315 14.07 2.09 9.70
C ILE A 315 14.80 0.76 9.89
N ALA A 316 16.10 0.81 10.20
CA ALA A 316 16.92 -0.41 10.42
C ALA A 316 16.29 -1.32 11.49
N GLN A 317 15.83 -0.75 12.60
CA GLN A 317 15.16 -1.46 13.66
C GLN A 317 13.78 -1.98 13.21
N GLY A 318 12.99 -1.16 12.54
CA GLY A 318 11.63 -1.52 12.09
C GLY A 318 11.63 -2.65 11.05
N LEU A 319 12.64 -2.73 10.17
CA LEU A 319 12.78 -3.82 9.20
C LEU A 319 13.03 -5.18 9.86
N GLN A 320 13.64 -5.21 11.05
CA GLN A 320 13.80 -6.43 11.84
C GLN A 320 12.47 -6.81 12.53
N GLU A 321 11.83 -5.86 13.19
CA GLU A 321 10.59 -6.09 13.94
C GLU A 321 9.42 -6.52 13.08
N VAL A 322 9.31 -6.01 11.86
CA VAL A 322 8.18 -6.32 10.97
C VAL A 322 8.12 -7.79 10.56
N LEU A 323 9.24 -8.51 10.66
CA LEU A 323 9.35 -9.93 10.32
C LEU A 323 9.02 -10.87 11.48
N GLU A 324 8.76 -10.33 12.68
CA GLU A 324 8.30 -11.11 13.82
C GLU A 324 6.91 -11.70 13.54
N GLU A 325 6.81 -13.03 13.62
CA GLU A 325 5.59 -13.74 13.20
C GLU A 325 4.37 -13.45 14.09
N ASP A 326 4.57 -13.19 15.38
CA ASP A 326 3.48 -12.80 16.28
C ASP A 326 2.91 -11.42 15.87
N TYR A 327 3.79 -10.50 15.44
CA TYR A 327 3.34 -9.22 14.87
C TYR A 327 2.56 -9.42 13.57
N LEU A 328 3.06 -10.22 12.62
CA LEU A 328 2.40 -10.47 11.34
C LEU A 328 1.05 -11.19 11.51
N LYS A 329 0.98 -12.13 12.44
CA LYS A 329 -0.25 -12.81 12.83
C LYS A 329 -1.30 -11.83 13.36
N TYR A 330 -0.91 -10.97 14.32
CA TYR A 330 -1.76 -9.89 14.80
C TYR A 330 -2.19 -8.95 13.68
N ARG A 331 -1.24 -8.54 12.83
CA ARG A 331 -1.47 -7.60 11.73
C ARG A 331 -2.55 -8.10 10.76
N LEU A 332 -2.44 -9.32 10.27
CA LEU A 332 -3.43 -9.90 9.36
C LEU A 332 -4.75 -10.15 10.06
N ARG A 333 -4.72 -10.65 11.31
CA ARG A 333 -5.95 -10.92 12.05
C ARG A 333 -6.77 -9.66 12.32
N SER A 334 -6.15 -8.51 12.55
CA SER A 334 -6.87 -7.25 12.75
C SER A 334 -7.67 -6.84 11.50
N VAL A 335 -7.14 -7.08 10.30
CA VAL A 335 -7.85 -6.83 9.04
C VAL A 335 -8.95 -7.87 8.80
N GLU A 336 -8.65 -9.15 9.02
CA GLU A 336 -9.65 -10.24 8.89
C GLU A 336 -10.83 -10.02 9.83
N TYR A 337 -10.58 -9.60 11.08
CA TYR A 337 -11.64 -9.34 12.04
C TYR A 337 -12.64 -8.28 11.55
N LEU A 338 -12.13 -7.14 11.06
CA LEU A 338 -12.98 -6.11 10.50
C LEU A 338 -13.73 -6.61 9.25
N ALA A 339 -13.04 -7.35 8.38
CA ALA A 339 -13.62 -7.92 7.16
C ALA A 339 -14.77 -8.88 7.46
N GLU A 340 -14.57 -9.82 8.42
CA GLU A 340 -15.62 -10.76 8.86
C GLU A 340 -16.86 -10.04 9.40
N ARG A 341 -16.66 -8.94 10.13
CA ARG A 341 -17.75 -8.16 10.70
C ARG A 341 -18.51 -7.39 9.63
N LEU A 342 -17.84 -6.77 8.67
CA LEU A 342 -18.45 -6.06 7.55
C LEU A 342 -19.19 -7.02 6.59
N ASP A 343 -18.59 -8.16 6.27
CA ASP A 343 -19.23 -9.21 5.46
C ASP A 343 -20.53 -9.70 6.11
N LYS A 344 -20.52 -9.90 7.44
CA LYS A 344 -21.70 -10.30 8.21
C LYS A 344 -22.83 -9.26 8.21
N ILE A 345 -22.52 -7.96 8.14
CA ILE A 345 -23.51 -6.89 7.99
C ILE A 345 -24.11 -6.91 6.58
N GLY A 346 -23.37 -7.41 5.59
CA GLY A 346 -23.78 -7.47 4.19
C GLY A 346 -23.01 -6.53 3.27
N TYR A 347 -21.90 -5.95 3.73
CA TYR A 347 -21.04 -5.17 2.86
C TYR A 347 -20.35 -6.05 1.80
N PRO A 348 -20.41 -5.69 0.52
CA PRO A 348 -19.67 -6.37 -0.53
C PRO A 348 -18.18 -5.96 -0.43
N ILE A 349 -17.39 -6.76 0.27
CA ILE A 349 -15.95 -6.51 0.45
C ILE A 349 -15.12 -7.31 -0.56
N VAL A 350 -13.88 -6.85 -0.82
CA VAL A 350 -12.93 -7.62 -1.61
C VAL A 350 -12.55 -8.91 -0.87
N GLN A 351 -12.75 -10.05 -1.52
CA GLN A 351 -12.51 -11.39 -0.98
C GLN A 351 -11.34 -12.08 -1.68
N PRO A 352 -10.49 -12.84 -0.95
CA PRO A 352 -10.34 -12.78 0.51
C PRO A 352 -9.77 -11.44 0.97
N PRO A 353 -9.85 -11.07 2.27
CA PRO A 353 -9.25 -9.83 2.77
C PRO A 353 -7.75 -9.75 2.48
N GLY A 354 -7.26 -8.54 2.20
CA GLY A 354 -5.84 -8.25 2.04
C GLY A 354 -5.10 -8.04 3.36
N GLY A 355 -3.84 -7.59 3.29
CA GLY A 355 -2.96 -7.51 4.46
C GLY A 355 -3.14 -6.26 5.32
N HIS A 356 -3.46 -5.11 4.72
CA HIS A 356 -3.39 -3.82 5.42
C HIS A 356 -4.72 -3.08 5.54
N ALA A 357 -5.74 -3.50 4.80
CA ALA A 357 -7.02 -2.81 4.70
C ALA A 357 -8.15 -3.76 4.35
N VAL A 358 -9.36 -3.38 4.73
CA VAL A 358 -10.59 -3.91 4.15
C VAL A 358 -11.03 -2.96 3.04
N TYR A 359 -11.44 -3.54 1.91
CA TYR A 359 -11.92 -2.77 0.76
C TYR A 359 -13.38 -3.10 0.50
N ILE A 360 -14.24 -2.09 0.53
CA ILE A 360 -15.67 -2.23 0.23
C ILE A 360 -15.89 -1.88 -1.24
N ASP A 361 -16.56 -2.73 -1.99
CA ASP A 361 -17.04 -2.43 -3.34
C ASP A 361 -18.26 -1.51 -3.26
N ALA A 362 -18.02 -0.21 -3.35
CA ALA A 362 -19.07 0.80 -3.23
C ALA A 362 -20.04 0.76 -4.41
N ARG A 363 -19.59 0.34 -5.59
CA ARG A 363 -20.43 0.19 -6.77
C ARG A 363 -21.49 -0.91 -6.57
N ALA A 364 -21.08 -2.03 -5.97
CA ALA A 364 -22.00 -3.12 -5.66
C ALA A 364 -22.93 -2.79 -4.48
N LEU A 365 -22.50 -1.92 -3.55
CA LEU A 365 -23.29 -1.49 -2.39
C LEU A 365 -24.32 -0.43 -2.75
N LEU A 366 -23.98 0.55 -3.59
CA LEU A 366 -24.77 1.76 -3.87
C LEU A 366 -25.22 1.77 -5.35
N LEU A 367 -26.03 0.76 -5.73
CA LEU A 367 -26.47 0.55 -7.11
C LEU A 367 -27.25 1.74 -7.70
N HIS A 368 -27.88 2.55 -6.85
CA HIS A 368 -28.64 3.75 -7.26
C HIS A 368 -27.73 4.95 -7.58
N ILE A 369 -26.44 4.91 -7.21
CA ILE A 369 -25.47 5.96 -7.53
C ILE A 369 -24.63 5.50 -8.74
N PRO A 370 -24.77 6.12 -9.93
CA PRO A 370 -23.97 5.71 -11.09
C PRO A 370 -22.49 6.02 -10.87
N PRO A 371 -21.55 5.24 -11.47
CA PRO A 371 -20.09 5.40 -11.26
C PRO A 371 -19.57 6.82 -11.45
N VAL A 372 -20.11 7.58 -12.43
CA VAL A 372 -19.75 8.98 -12.69
C VAL A 372 -20.19 9.96 -11.59
N ARG A 373 -20.92 9.46 -10.60
CA ARG A 373 -21.37 10.20 -9.39
C ARG A 373 -20.64 9.75 -8.13
N PHE A 374 -19.54 9.02 -8.26
CA PHE A 374 -18.58 8.71 -7.20
C PHE A 374 -19.17 7.96 -5.98
N PRO A 375 -19.74 6.75 -6.14
CA PRO A 375 -20.33 6.00 -5.04
C PRO A 375 -19.35 5.74 -3.88
N ALA A 376 -18.06 5.47 -4.14
CA ALA A 376 -17.07 5.30 -3.08
C ALA A 376 -16.84 6.59 -2.26
N GLN A 377 -16.81 7.76 -2.90
CA GLN A 377 -16.73 9.04 -2.22
C GLN A 377 -17.98 9.31 -1.36
N SER A 378 -19.15 8.91 -1.85
CA SER A 378 -20.41 9.01 -1.10
C SER A 378 -20.34 8.21 0.20
N LEU A 379 -19.87 6.96 0.12
CA LEU A 379 -19.70 6.11 1.29
C LEU A 379 -18.63 6.64 2.27
N CYS A 380 -17.49 7.14 1.77
CA CYS A 380 -16.47 7.78 2.61
C CYS A 380 -17.05 8.97 3.40
N SER A 381 -17.83 9.82 2.72
CA SER A 381 -18.46 10.99 3.34
C SER A 381 -19.46 10.60 4.43
N ALA A 382 -20.29 9.60 4.17
CA ALA A 382 -21.27 9.11 5.15
C ALA A 382 -20.60 8.48 6.39
N ILE A 383 -19.56 7.66 6.19
CA ILE A 383 -18.79 7.05 7.30
C ILE A 383 -18.13 8.15 8.16
N TYR A 384 -17.58 9.20 7.55
CA TYR A 384 -17.02 10.30 8.30
C TYR A 384 -18.11 11.12 9.02
N GLU A 385 -19.18 11.50 8.36
CA GLU A 385 -20.26 12.30 8.96
C GLU A 385 -20.85 11.63 10.20
N HIS A 386 -21.19 10.34 10.08
CA HIS A 386 -21.82 9.60 11.17
C HIS A 386 -20.86 9.15 12.26
N GLY A 387 -19.61 8.80 11.93
CA GLY A 387 -18.68 8.19 12.88
C GLY A 387 -17.37 8.96 13.14
N GLY A 388 -17.07 10.03 12.40
CA GLY A 388 -15.75 10.69 12.49
C GLY A 388 -14.60 9.80 12.01
N ILE A 389 -14.89 8.79 11.20
CA ILE A 389 -13.93 7.84 10.67
C ILE A 389 -13.53 8.27 9.26
N ARG A 390 -12.25 8.59 9.07
CA ARG A 390 -11.73 8.95 7.75
C ARG A 390 -11.27 7.69 7.01
N THR A 391 -11.84 7.46 5.82
CA THR A 391 -11.49 6.35 4.90
C THR A 391 -11.00 6.89 3.56
N GLY A 392 -10.48 6.04 2.69
CA GLY A 392 -9.95 6.46 1.39
C GLY A 392 -10.75 5.93 0.21
N GLU A 393 -11.04 6.79 -0.75
CA GLU A 393 -11.54 6.38 -2.06
C GLU A 393 -10.42 5.81 -2.92
N ILE A 394 -10.60 4.62 -3.46
CA ILE A 394 -9.73 3.95 -4.44
C ILE A 394 -10.62 3.52 -5.61
N GLY A 395 -10.96 4.44 -6.47
CA GLY A 395 -11.91 4.19 -7.54
C GLY A 395 -11.99 5.34 -8.54
N ASN A 396 -13.17 5.89 -8.77
CA ASN A 396 -13.39 6.86 -9.85
C ASN A 396 -12.68 8.21 -9.64
N ALA A 397 -12.47 8.68 -8.41
CA ALA A 397 -11.68 9.89 -8.19
C ALA A 397 -10.18 9.65 -8.49
N MET A 398 -9.66 8.46 -8.20
CA MET A 398 -8.26 8.12 -8.41
C MET A 398 -7.97 7.67 -9.86
N PHE A 399 -8.80 6.80 -10.43
CA PHE A 399 -8.55 6.08 -11.69
C PHE A 399 -9.62 6.32 -12.77
N GLY A 400 -10.67 7.07 -12.49
CA GLY A 400 -11.83 7.26 -13.39
C GLY A 400 -11.63 8.31 -14.47
N ARG A 401 -10.39 8.44 -15.02
CA ARG A 401 -10.08 9.42 -16.08
C ARG A 401 -9.06 8.84 -17.06
N ASN A 402 -9.33 9.01 -18.35
CA ASN A 402 -8.38 8.60 -19.38
C ASN A 402 -7.31 9.68 -19.65
N VAL A 403 -6.32 9.36 -20.48
CA VAL A 403 -5.22 10.25 -20.86
C VAL A 403 -5.67 11.55 -21.55
N GLU A 404 -6.86 11.54 -22.17
CA GLU A 404 -7.48 12.70 -22.83
C GLU A 404 -8.23 13.59 -21.83
N GLY A 405 -8.30 13.17 -20.56
CA GLY A 405 -9.00 13.88 -19.50
C GLY A 405 -10.50 13.64 -19.41
N LYS A 406 -11.02 12.67 -20.18
CA LYS A 406 -12.44 12.28 -20.15
C LYS A 406 -12.72 11.35 -18.98
N GLU A 407 -13.85 11.59 -18.29
CA GLU A 407 -14.35 10.69 -17.25
C GLU A 407 -14.72 9.34 -17.86
N ILE A 408 -14.15 8.28 -17.30
CA ILE A 408 -14.47 6.88 -17.60
C ILE A 408 -14.62 6.14 -16.27
N PRO A 409 -15.55 5.18 -16.13
CA PRO A 409 -15.61 4.37 -14.94
C PRO A 409 -14.30 3.60 -14.74
N SER A 410 -13.73 3.64 -13.52
CA SER A 410 -12.62 2.77 -13.14
C SER A 410 -13.05 1.29 -13.13
N ASP A 411 -12.11 0.37 -13.25
CA ASP A 411 -12.42 -1.07 -13.20
C ASP A 411 -13.14 -1.47 -11.89
N MET A 412 -12.72 -0.89 -10.78
CA MET A 412 -13.30 -1.06 -9.45
C MET A 412 -13.53 0.31 -8.79
N ASP A 413 -14.53 0.43 -7.94
CA ASP A 413 -14.82 1.64 -7.16
C ASP A 413 -14.90 1.28 -5.67
N LEU A 414 -13.75 1.40 -5.01
CA LEU A 414 -13.53 0.82 -3.69
C LEU A 414 -13.40 1.91 -2.61
N VAL A 415 -13.95 1.64 -1.43
CA VAL A 415 -13.60 2.34 -0.19
C VAL A 415 -12.56 1.53 0.55
N ARG A 416 -11.39 2.11 0.76
CA ARG A 416 -10.31 1.51 1.53
C ARG A 416 -10.39 1.92 3.00
N ILE A 417 -10.49 0.94 3.87
CA ILE A 417 -10.41 1.08 5.33
C ILE A 417 -9.04 0.55 5.75
N ALA A 418 -8.01 1.41 5.64
CA ALA A 418 -6.62 1.04 5.92
C ALA A 418 -6.36 1.11 7.44
N ILE A 419 -5.91 0.03 8.04
CA ILE A 419 -5.64 -0.03 9.48
C ILE A 419 -4.17 0.34 9.75
N PRO A 420 -3.87 1.47 10.43
CA PRO A 420 -2.53 1.81 10.87
C PRO A 420 -1.95 0.73 11.79
N ARG A 421 -0.64 0.50 11.67
CA ARG A 421 0.05 -0.52 12.44
C ARG A 421 0.21 -0.08 13.89
N ARG A 422 -0.22 -0.92 14.87
CA ARG A 422 -0.06 -0.70 16.31
C ARG A 422 -0.74 0.58 16.85
N ALA A 423 -1.73 1.17 16.12
CA ALA A 423 -2.32 2.46 16.50
C ALA A 423 -3.68 2.31 17.19
N TYR A 424 -4.54 1.45 16.67
CA TYR A 424 -5.91 1.28 17.16
C TYR A 424 -6.10 -0.06 17.86
N THR A 425 -6.95 -0.04 18.89
CA THR A 425 -7.33 -1.21 19.69
C THR A 425 -8.60 -1.86 19.16
N GLN A 426 -8.97 -3.02 19.70
CA GLN A 426 -10.18 -3.74 19.38
C GLN A 426 -11.45 -2.87 19.48
N SER A 427 -11.57 -2.05 20.54
CA SER A 427 -12.73 -1.18 20.75
C SER A 427 -12.88 -0.10 19.68
N HIS A 428 -11.77 0.41 19.13
CA HIS A 428 -11.83 1.31 17.98
C HIS A 428 -12.39 0.60 16.74
N ILE A 429 -11.97 -0.65 16.52
CA ILE A 429 -12.46 -1.45 15.38
C ILE A 429 -13.93 -1.83 15.57
N ASP A 430 -14.36 -2.16 16.79
CA ASP A 430 -15.77 -2.41 17.10
C ASP A 430 -16.65 -1.17 16.85
N TYR A 431 -16.16 0.02 17.24
CA TYR A 431 -16.83 1.29 16.91
C TYR A 431 -16.94 1.50 15.38
N VAL A 432 -15.89 1.20 14.62
CA VAL A 432 -15.95 1.24 13.13
C VAL A 432 -17.05 0.33 12.60
N VAL A 433 -17.19 -0.87 13.16
CA VAL A 433 -18.25 -1.82 12.79
C VAL A 433 -19.65 -1.27 13.11
N GLU A 434 -19.85 -0.66 14.28
CA GLU A 434 -21.14 -0.06 14.66
C GLU A 434 -21.53 1.11 13.74
N VAL A 435 -20.57 1.98 13.40
CA VAL A 435 -20.80 3.07 12.43
C VAL A 435 -21.11 2.50 11.05
N ALA A 436 -20.38 1.48 10.61
CA ALA A 436 -20.66 0.82 9.33
C ALA A 436 -22.07 0.20 9.31
N GLU A 437 -22.50 -0.46 10.39
CA GLU A 437 -23.86 -0.99 10.49
C GLU A 437 -24.93 0.11 10.38
N HIS A 438 -24.68 1.25 11.03
CA HIS A 438 -25.57 2.41 10.92
C HIS A 438 -25.64 2.95 9.49
N VAL A 439 -24.50 3.17 8.84
CA VAL A 439 -24.42 3.67 7.45
C VAL A 439 -25.03 2.67 6.46
N TYR A 440 -24.85 1.37 6.69
CA TYR A 440 -25.49 0.33 5.86
C TYR A 440 -27.02 0.46 5.83
N LYS A 441 -27.63 0.78 6.97
CA LYS A 441 -29.11 1.00 7.05
C LYS A 441 -29.55 2.24 6.28
N LEU A 442 -28.66 3.24 6.14
CA LEU A 442 -28.92 4.50 5.43
C LEU A 442 -28.50 4.46 3.94
N ARG A 443 -27.89 3.38 3.45
CA ARG A 443 -27.22 3.34 2.15
C ARG A 443 -28.09 3.79 0.98
N GLU A 444 -29.38 3.47 0.99
CA GLU A 444 -30.32 3.84 -0.09
C GLU A 444 -30.66 5.35 -0.13
N THR A 445 -30.31 6.09 0.93
CA THR A 445 -30.53 7.54 1.02
C THR A 445 -29.28 8.36 0.69
N LEU A 446 -28.15 7.68 0.46
CA LEU A 446 -26.91 8.37 0.11
C LEU A 446 -26.99 8.94 -1.30
N HIS A 447 -26.38 10.12 -1.49
CA HIS A 447 -26.36 10.77 -2.81
C HIS A 447 -24.98 10.72 -3.43
N GLY A 448 -24.95 10.88 -4.74
CA GLY A 448 -23.71 11.02 -5.49
C GLY A 448 -23.10 12.42 -5.36
N PHE A 449 -21.99 12.59 -6.05
CA PHE A 449 -21.26 13.84 -6.11
C PHE A 449 -21.02 14.28 -7.56
N ARG A 450 -20.81 15.57 -7.75
CA ARG A 450 -20.19 16.12 -8.96
C ARG A 450 -18.90 16.84 -8.63
N VAL A 451 -17.98 16.85 -9.58
CA VAL A 451 -16.70 17.55 -9.47
C VAL A 451 -16.93 19.02 -9.78
N ILE A 452 -16.46 19.90 -8.88
CA ILE A 452 -16.48 21.37 -9.10
C ILE A 452 -15.07 21.90 -9.43
N ARG A 453 -14.01 21.20 -8.95
CA ARG A 453 -12.61 21.56 -9.24
C ARG A 453 -11.72 20.31 -9.16
N GLN A 454 -10.70 20.24 -10.00
CA GLN A 454 -9.73 19.14 -9.98
C GLN A 454 -8.40 19.53 -10.63
N SER A 455 -7.32 18.88 -10.19
CA SER A 455 -6.00 18.96 -10.85
C SER A 455 -5.91 18.03 -12.06
N PRO A 456 -5.05 18.34 -13.04
CA PRO A 456 -4.85 17.46 -14.20
C PRO A 456 -4.17 16.12 -13.84
N VAL A 457 -3.33 16.09 -12.79
CA VAL A 457 -2.57 14.93 -12.32
C VAL A 457 -2.86 14.67 -10.86
N LEU A 458 -2.96 13.39 -10.44
CA LEU A 458 -3.20 12.96 -9.06
C LEU A 458 -4.39 13.70 -8.41
N ARG A 459 -5.49 13.85 -9.19
CA ARG A 459 -6.63 14.70 -8.84
C ARG A 459 -7.28 14.37 -7.51
N HIS A 460 -7.29 13.11 -7.08
CA HIS A 460 -7.92 12.66 -5.83
C HIS A 460 -7.36 13.37 -4.58
N PHE A 461 -6.13 13.89 -4.63
CA PHE A 461 -5.58 14.68 -3.52
C PHE A 461 -6.19 16.09 -3.41
N THR A 462 -6.69 16.65 -4.53
CA THR A 462 -7.09 18.07 -4.61
C THR A 462 -8.48 18.28 -5.22
N ILE A 463 -9.18 17.22 -5.56
CA ILE A 463 -10.52 17.27 -6.15
C ILE A 463 -11.51 17.86 -5.13
N GLU A 464 -12.37 18.73 -5.61
CA GLU A 464 -13.45 19.33 -4.84
C GLU A 464 -14.79 18.84 -5.37
N PHE A 465 -15.67 18.44 -4.48
CA PHE A 465 -16.97 17.87 -4.78
C PHE A 465 -18.10 18.73 -4.20
N GLU A 466 -19.29 18.56 -4.78
CA GLU A 466 -20.56 18.95 -4.18
C GLU A 466 -21.59 17.83 -4.33
N PRO A 467 -22.51 17.64 -3.35
CA PRO A 467 -23.58 16.64 -3.42
C PRO A 467 -24.54 16.92 -4.59
N VAL A 468 -25.14 15.88 -5.17
CA VAL A 468 -26.16 15.96 -6.24
C VAL A 468 -27.33 15.03 -5.96
#